data_199e83f561f5dc4f9f5d24e8fa93821d
#
_entry.id   199e83f561f5dc4f9f5d24e8fa93821d
#
_cell.length_a   1.000
_cell.length_b   1.000
_cell.length_c   1.000
_cell.angle_alpha   90.00
_cell.angle_beta   90.00
_cell.angle_gamma   90.00
#
_symmetry.space_group_name_H-M   'P 1'
#
loop_
_entity.id
_entity.type
_entity.pdbx_description
1 polymer ?
#
loop_
_entity_poly.entity_id
_entity_poly.type
_entity_poly.pdbx_seq_one_letter_code
_entity_poly.pdbx_strand_id
1 'polypeptide(L)'
;EYNLVSSKIGWWKDRVLAWKRGERIAPVTMDVAWTRKCQAACTFCFAQMQASEGGEITEKIALEYLDDAAEMGVKGISLISDGESTLVPWYANSVEHAAKLGIKIGIGSNGIALTKPVLERILPHTSYLRFNFSAGERARYAQIMGVKQVFFDRVVQNIKDAMEIIRRDKLACTLNMQMV
;
A
#
# COMPACT_ATOMS: atom_id res chain seq x y z
N GLU A 1 -11.84 0.26 -14.19
CA GLU A 1 -11.60 1.68 -14.50
C GLU A 1 -11.41 2.46 -13.20
N TYR A 2 -10.22 3.04 -13.00
CA TYR A 2 -9.95 3.91 -11.85
C TYR A 2 -10.53 5.29 -12.15
N ASN A 3 -11.72 5.54 -11.62
CA ASN A 3 -12.37 6.84 -11.75
C ASN A 3 -12.03 7.69 -10.50
N LEU A 4 -11.30 8.78 -10.67
CA LEU A 4 -10.94 9.73 -9.62
C LEU A 4 -12.09 10.70 -9.27
N VAL A 5 -13.24 10.59 -9.92
CA VAL A 5 -14.38 11.43 -9.64
C VAL A 5 -15.08 11.00 -8.35
N SER A 6 -15.58 11.94 -7.57
CA SER A 6 -16.30 11.74 -6.30
C SER A 6 -17.53 10.83 -6.37
N SER A 7 -17.89 10.34 -7.56
CA SER A 7 -19.02 9.42 -7.80
C SER A 7 -18.84 8.00 -7.25
N LYS A 8 -17.68 7.66 -6.66
CA LYS A 8 -17.43 6.34 -6.03
C LYS A 8 -18.48 5.94 -4.99
N ILE A 9 -19.02 6.92 -4.28
CA ILE A 9 -20.12 6.70 -3.32
C ILE A 9 -21.36 6.10 -3.99
N GLY A 10 -21.62 6.45 -5.26
CA GLY A 10 -22.73 5.91 -6.04
C GLY A 10 -22.67 4.40 -6.25
N TRP A 11 -21.49 3.80 -6.25
CA TRP A 11 -21.30 2.35 -6.38
C TRP A 11 -21.69 1.58 -5.11
N TRP A 12 -21.77 2.27 -3.97
CA TRP A 12 -22.09 1.73 -2.67
C TRP A 12 -23.39 2.30 -2.12
N LYS A 13 -24.35 2.54 -3.02
CA LYS A 13 -25.62 3.21 -2.73
C LYS A 13 -26.35 2.57 -1.56
N ASP A 14 -26.40 1.25 -1.49
CA ASP A 14 -27.09 0.54 -0.42
C ASP A 14 -26.47 0.81 0.95
N ARG A 15 -25.12 0.88 1.05
CA ARG A 15 -24.44 1.29 2.28
C ARG A 15 -24.77 2.73 2.67
N VAL A 16 -24.75 3.64 1.70
CA VAL A 16 -25.09 5.05 1.94
C VAL A 16 -26.54 5.17 2.45
N LEU A 17 -27.46 4.42 1.88
CA LEU A 17 -28.85 4.39 2.32
C LEU A 17 -28.99 3.77 3.73
N ALA A 18 -28.28 2.69 4.03
CA ALA A 18 -28.23 2.08 5.35
C ALA A 18 -27.72 3.08 6.40
N TRP A 19 -26.61 3.77 6.11
CA TRP A 19 -26.09 4.82 6.97
C TRP A 19 -27.10 5.96 7.20
N LYS A 20 -27.77 6.42 6.14
CA LYS A 20 -28.82 7.45 6.25
C LYS A 20 -30.01 7.02 7.13
N ARG A 21 -30.27 5.73 7.25
CA ARG A 21 -31.27 5.17 8.19
C ARG A 21 -30.75 5.03 9.61
N GLY A 22 -29.51 5.42 9.89
CA GLY A 22 -28.86 5.27 11.20
C GLY A 22 -28.31 3.88 11.49
N GLU A 23 -28.22 3.01 10.47
CA GLU A 23 -27.63 1.68 10.62
C GLU A 23 -26.09 1.78 10.78
N ARG A 24 -25.52 0.91 11.60
CA ARG A 24 -24.05 0.75 11.65
C ARG A 24 -23.58 0.09 10.39
N ILE A 25 -22.68 0.76 9.66
CA ILE A 25 -22.05 0.23 8.46
C ILE A 25 -20.54 0.20 8.62
N ALA A 26 -19.89 -0.81 8.05
CA ALA A 26 -18.43 -0.82 7.91
C ALA A 26 -17.97 0.11 6.79
N PRO A 27 -16.76 0.68 6.87
CA PRO A 27 -16.17 1.39 5.74
C PRO A 27 -16.00 0.45 4.53
N VAL A 28 -16.05 1.01 3.33
CA VAL A 28 -15.80 0.23 2.11
C VAL A 28 -14.32 -0.08 1.96
N THR A 29 -13.48 0.91 2.28
CA THR A 29 -12.03 0.82 2.22
C THR A 29 -11.42 1.34 3.52
N MET A 30 -10.25 0.81 3.87
CA MET A 30 -9.50 1.24 5.05
C MET A 30 -8.04 1.51 4.64
N ASP A 31 -7.47 2.60 5.17
CA ASP A 31 -6.05 2.86 5.08
C ASP A 31 -5.35 2.26 6.30
N VAL A 32 -4.32 1.46 6.07
CA VAL A 32 -3.65 0.69 7.12
C VAL A 32 -2.14 0.82 6.99
N ALA A 33 -1.46 0.99 8.13
CA ALA A 33 -0.02 0.90 8.25
C ALA A 33 0.36 -0.25 9.18
N TRP A 34 1.20 -1.16 8.72
CA TRP A 34 1.70 -2.25 9.56
C TRP A 34 2.81 -1.82 10.52
N THR A 35 3.51 -0.75 10.19
CA THR A 35 4.56 -0.16 11.03
C THR A 35 4.69 1.33 10.74
N ARG A 36 5.08 2.09 11.74
CA ARG A 36 5.45 3.50 11.58
C ARG A 36 6.94 3.70 11.24
N LYS A 37 7.74 2.63 11.28
CA LYS A 37 9.14 2.67 10.87
C LYS A 37 9.23 2.90 9.36
N CYS A 38 10.19 3.73 8.95
CA CYS A 38 10.50 3.96 7.56
C CYS A 38 12.01 4.12 7.41
N GLN A 39 12.59 3.54 6.35
CA GLN A 39 14.00 3.68 6.01
C GLN A 39 14.30 4.94 5.20
N ALA A 40 13.27 5.71 4.83
CA ALA A 40 13.38 7.00 4.15
C ALA A 40 12.97 8.14 5.09
N ALA A 41 13.52 9.34 4.84
CA ALA A 41 13.22 10.57 5.56
C ALA A 41 12.79 11.66 4.56
N CYS A 42 11.72 11.39 3.80
CA CYS A 42 11.27 12.25 2.72
C CYS A 42 10.97 13.67 3.23
N THR A 43 11.46 14.70 2.54
CA THR A 43 11.31 16.10 2.93
C THR A 43 9.85 16.58 2.99
N PHE A 44 8.95 15.90 2.30
CA PHE A 44 7.52 16.18 2.25
C PHE A 44 6.68 15.28 3.18
N CYS A 45 7.30 14.40 3.96
CA CYS A 45 6.59 13.41 4.76
C CYS A 45 6.02 14.02 6.03
N PHE A 46 4.71 14.11 6.14
CA PHE A 46 4.03 14.62 7.33
C PHE A 46 4.13 13.65 8.53
N ALA A 47 4.34 12.36 8.28
CA ALA A 47 4.48 11.36 9.35
C ALA A 47 5.69 11.62 10.27
N GLN A 48 6.73 12.33 9.78
CA GLN A 48 7.87 12.76 10.59
C GLN A 48 7.50 13.83 11.63
N MET A 49 6.38 14.53 11.43
CA MET A 49 5.88 15.55 12.33
C MET A 49 5.01 14.97 13.46
N GLN A 50 4.67 13.70 13.38
CA GLN A 50 3.84 13.03 14.36
C GLN A 50 4.72 12.33 15.41
N ALA A 51 4.41 12.52 16.69
CA ALA A 51 5.08 11.79 17.77
C ALA A 51 4.87 10.28 17.56
N SER A 52 5.97 9.52 17.58
CA SER A 52 5.97 8.07 17.34
C SER A 52 6.01 7.30 18.64
N GLU A 53 5.08 7.57 19.55
CA GLU A 53 4.86 6.69 20.70
C GLU A 53 3.90 5.59 20.26
N GLY A 54 4.39 4.37 20.07
CA GLY A 54 3.55 3.24 19.73
C GLY A 54 4.33 1.96 19.47
N GLY A 55 3.73 0.86 19.83
CA GLY A 55 4.25 -0.48 19.57
C GLY A 55 4.17 -0.85 18.09
N GLU A 56 4.86 -1.89 17.73
CA GLU A 56 4.80 -2.51 16.41
C GLU A 56 3.67 -3.55 16.39
N ILE A 57 2.87 -3.57 15.33
CA ILE A 57 1.85 -4.61 15.14
C ILE A 57 2.54 -5.93 14.85
N THR A 58 2.11 -7.01 15.52
CA THR A 58 2.57 -8.36 15.22
C THR A 58 1.84 -8.95 14.03
N GLU A 59 2.42 -9.95 13.37
CA GLU A 59 1.75 -10.67 12.29
C GLU A 59 0.38 -11.20 12.72
N LYS A 60 0.29 -11.81 13.89
CA LYS A 60 -0.95 -12.35 14.43
C LYS A 60 -2.04 -11.28 14.49
N ILE A 61 -1.76 -10.13 15.09
CA ILE A 61 -2.72 -9.01 15.20
C ILE A 61 -3.11 -8.50 13.80
N ALA A 62 -2.16 -8.42 12.87
CA ALA A 62 -2.44 -7.96 11.51
C ALA A 62 -3.39 -8.92 10.77
N LEU A 63 -3.19 -10.24 10.91
CA LEU A 63 -4.05 -11.23 10.28
C LEU A 63 -5.45 -11.25 10.91
N GLU A 64 -5.56 -11.22 12.25
CA GLU A 64 -6.83 -11.09 12.96
C GLU A 64 -7.60 -9.82 12.54
N TYR A 65 -6.89 -8.70 12.40
CA TYR A 65 -7.49 -7.44 11.91
C TYR A 65 -8.05 -7.60 10.48
N LEU A 66 -7.37 -8.34 9.62
CA LEU A 66 -7.84 -8.60 8.24
C LEU A 66 -9.08 -9.51 8.25
N ASP A 67 -9.12 -10.51 9.12
CA ASP A 67 -10.29 -11.39 9.30
C ASP A 67 -11.51 -10.58 9.76
N ASP A 68 -11.36 -9.74 10.79
CA ASP A 68 -12.41 -8.84 11.28
C ASP A 68 -12.89 -7.87 10.19
N ALA A 69 -11.95 -7.28 9.42
CA ALA A 69 -12.29 -6.39 8.33
C ALA A 69 -13.11 -7.09 7.24
N ALA A 70 -12.77 -8.32 6.91
CA ALA A 70 -13.51 -9.13 5.94
C ALA A 70 -14.91 -9.48 6.45
N GLU A 71 -15.05 -9.90 7.73
CA GLU A 71 -16.32 -10.22 8.38
C GLU A 71 -17.25 -8.99 8.41
N MET A 72 -16.71 -7.82 8.74
CA MET A 72 -17.45 -6.56 8.66
C MET A 72 -17.84 -6.15 7.23
N GLY A 73 -17.28 -6.80 6.21
CA GLY A 73 -17.58 -6.55 4.81
C GLY A 73 -16.77 -5.43 4.16
N VAL A 74 -15.59 -5.10 4.69
CA VAL A 74 -14.60 -4.23 4.02
C VAL A 74 -14.23 -4.82 2.66
N LYS A 75 -14.12 -4.00 1.62
CA LYS A 75 -13.89 -4.44 0.24
C LYS A 75 -12.47 -4.16 -0.25
N GLY A 76 -11.78 -3.25 0.39
CA GLY A 76 -10.42 -2.91 0.02
C GLY A 76 -9.61 -2.36 1.18
N ILE A 77 -8.32 -2.62 1.15
CA ILE A 77 -7.33 -2.06 2.07
C ILE A 77 -6.27 -1.35 1.26
N SER A 78 -5.94 -0.15 1.70
CA SER A 78 -4.84 0.65 1.18
C SER A 78 -3.68 0.59 2.17
N LEU A 79 -2.57 0.02 1.75
CA LEU A 79 -1.30 0.03 2.47
C LEU A 79 -0.48 1.25 2.03
N ILE A 80 -1.05 2.45 2.23
CA ILE A 80 -0.51 3.75 1.83
C ILE A 80 -0.67 4.71 3.00
N SER A 81 0.00 4.44 4.09
CA SER A 81 -0.19 5.21 5.32
C SER A 81 1.17 5.58 5.94
N ASP A 82 1.20 5.80 7.24
CA ASP A 82 2.40 6.15 7.97
C ASP A 82 3.47 5.04 7.88
N GLY A 83 4.73 5.45 7.81
CA GLY A 83 5.85 4.52 7.72
C GLY A 83 5.97 3.79 6.38
N GLU A 84 6.61 2.64 6.39
CA GLU A 84 6.80 1.79 5.22
C GLU A 84 6.44 0.34 5.58
N SER A 85 5.22 -0.05 5.26
CA SER A 85 4.67 -1.37 5.62
C SER A 85 5.48 -2.55 5.06
N THR A 86 6.22 -2.36 3.97
CA THR A 86 7.08 -3.41 3.39
C THR A 86 8.29 -3.78 4.26
N LEU A 87 8.53 -3.07 5.36
CA LEU A 87 9.59 -3.38 6.31
C LEU A 87 9.25 -4.52 7.26
N VAL A 88 7.97 -4.83 7.48
CA VAL A 88 7.62 -5.96 8.33
C VAL A 88 7.90 -7.28 7.60
N PRO A 89 8.55 -8.27 8.26
CA PRO A 89 8.99 -9.50 7.59
C PRO A 89 7.84 -10.35 7.05
N TRP A 90 6.66 -10.20 7.62
CA TRP A 90 5.42 -10.89 7.25
C TRP A 90 4.55 -10.11 6.26
N TYR A 91 5.08 -9.05 5.63
CA TYR A 91 4.32 -8.19 4.70
C TYR A 91 3.60 -8.97 3.60
N ALA A 92 4.32 -9.86 2.93
CA ALA A 92 3.73 -10.65 1.86
C ALA A 92 2.63 -11.59 2.36
N ASN A 93 2.79 -12.17 3.56
CA ASN A 93 1.76 -13.00 4.18
C ASN A 93 0.46 -12.22 4.38
N SER A 94 0.53 -10.97 4.84
CA SER A 94 -0.66 -10.11 5.04
C SER A 94 -1.38 -9.81 3.73
N VAL A 95 -0.65 -9.56 2.65
CA VAL A 95 -1.24 -9.32 1.31
C VAL A 95 -1.93 -10.58 0.78
N GLU A 96 -1.26 -11.73 0.88
CA GLU A 96 -1.82 -13.02 0.47
C GLU A 96 -3.07 -13.39 1.29
N HIS A 97 -3.05 -13.12 2.60
CA HIS A 97 -4.17 -13.38 3.50
C HIS A 97 -5.38 -12.51 3.14
N ALA A 98 -5.18 -11.21 2.99
CA ALA A 98 -6.24 -10.29 2.59
C ALA A 98 -6.87 -10.68 1.24
N ALA A 99 -6.07 -11.13 0.29
CA ALA A 99 -6.57 -11.60 -1.01
C ALA A 99 -7.42 -12.87 -0.88
N LYS A 100 -7.02 -13.83 -0.02
CA LYS A 100 -7.82 -15.03 0.27
C LYS A 100 -9.19 -14.69 0.86
N LEU A 101 -9.27 -13.63 1.64
CA LEU A 101 -10.51 -13.09 2.20
C LEU A 101 -11.35 -12.28 1.19
N GLY A 102 -10.88 -12.12 -0.04
CA GLY A 102 -11.56 -11.36 -1.09
C GLY A 102 -11.41 -9.83 -0.96
N ILE A 103 -10.51 -9.36 -0.09
CA ILE A 103 -10.21 -7.93 0.08
C ILE A 103 -9.26 -7.49 -1.04
N LYS A 104 -9.59 -6.40 -1.72
CA LYS A 104 -8.73 -5.78 -2.74
C LYS A 104 -7.61 -4.98 -2.09
N ILE A 105 -6.37 -5.12 -2.58
CA ILE A 105 -5.20 -4.47 -2.00
C ILE A 105 -4.68 -3.39 -2.93
N GLY A 106 -4.53 -2.19 -2.38
CA GLY A 106 -3.76 -1.10 -2.96
C GLY A 106 -2.49 -0.86 -2.14
N ILE A 107 -1.36 -0.69 -2.79
CA ILE A 107 -0.05 -0.52 -2.15
C ILE A 107 0.56 0.81 -2.60
N GLY A 108 1.05 1.60 -1.64
CA GLY A 108 1.97 2.71 -1.89
C GLY A 108 3.24 2.53 -1.08
N SER A 109 4.37 2.57 -1.74
CA SER A 109 5.67 2.27 -1.12
C SER A 109 6.76 3.19 -1.66
N ASN A 110 7.81 3.41 -0.86
CA ASN A 110 9.05 4.01 -1.36
C ASN A 110 9.83 3.04 -2.27
N GLY A 111 9.43 1.78 -2.34
CA GLY A 111 9.94 0.77 -3.26
C GLY A 111 11.27 0.13 -2.87
N ILE A 112 11.93 0.58 -1.80
CA ILE A 112 13.28 0.11 -1.44
C ILE A 112 13.29 -1.37 -1.05
N ALA A 113 12.26 -1.82 -0.31
CA ALA A 113 12.14 -3.19 0.17
C ALA A 113 11.33 -4.10 -0.78
N LEU A 114 10.76 -3.56 -1.86
CA LEU A 114 10.01 -4.32 -2.86
C LEU A 114 10.96 -5.06 -3.83
N THR A 115 11.75 -5.98 -3.29
CA THR A 115 12.64 -6.83 -4.07
C THR A 115 11.86 -7.81 -4.96
N LYS A 116 12.51 -8.34 -6.02
CA LYS A 116 11.86 -9.28 -6.95
C LYS A 116 11.14 -10.44 -6.24
N PRO A 117 11.74 -11.13 -5.23
CA PRO A 117 11.04 -12.18 -4.50
C PRO A 117 9.78 -11.71 -3.75
N VAL A 118 9.77 -10.48 -3.22
CA VAL A 118 8.59 -9.90 -2.58
C VAL A 118 7.53 -9.59 -3.63
N LEU A 119 7.92 -8.97 -4.74
CA LEU A 119 7.03 -8.63 -5.86
C LEU A 119 6.36 -9.87 -6.46
N GLU A 120 7.09 -10.96 -6.65
CA GLU A 120 6.55 -12.25 -7.15
C GLU A 120 5.40 -12.77 -6.27
N ARG A 121 5.49 -12.57 -4.96
CA ARG A 121 4.45 -13.00 -4.02
C ARG A 121 3.24 -12.06 -3.99
N ILE A 122 3.47 -10.74 -4.00
CA ILE A 122 2.38 -9.79 -3.72
C ILE A 122 1.62 -9.35 -4.97
N LEU A 123 2.28 -9.25 -6.13
CA LEU A 123 1.66 -8.72 -7.35
C LEU A 123 0.44 -9.50 -7.84
N PRO A 124 0.40 -10.85 -7.75
CA PRO A 124 -0.79 -11.63 -8.12
C PRO A 124 -2.04 -11.27 -7.29
N HIS A 125 -1.83 -10.66 -6.12
CA HIS A 125 -2.87 -10.33 -5.15
C HIS A 125 -3.15 -8.84 -5.05
N THR A 126 -2.38 -8.01 -5.76
CA THR A 126 -2.43 -6.54 -5.69
C THR A 126 -3.24 -5.97 -6.86
N SER A 127 -4.18 -5.09 -6.56
CA SER A 127 -4.96 -4.39 -7.59
C SER A 127 -4.26 -3.12 -8.09
N TYR A 128 -3.47 -2.49 -7.22
CA TYR A 128 -2.79 -1.23 -7.49
C TYR A 128 -1.49 -1.15 -6.71
N LEU A 129 -0.38 -0.90 -7.40
CA LEU A 129 0.94 -0.64 -6.80
C LEU A 129 1.46 0.72 -7.25
N ARG A 130 1.76 1.59 -6.29
CA ARG A 130 2.36 2.90 -6.53
C ARG A 130 3.73 2.99 -5.88
N PHE A 131 4.73 3.34 -6.67
CA PHE A 131 6.04 3.74 -6.17
C PHE A 131 6.09 5.23 -5.93
N ASN A 132 6.50 5.67 -4.73
CA ASN A 132 6.86 7.07 -4.47
C ASN A 132 8.28 7.30 -5.00
N PHE A 133 8.37 7.90 -6.19
CA PHE A 133 9.63 8.08 -6.92
C PHE A 133 9.77 9.55 -7.33
N SER A 134 10.22 10.38 -6.38
CA SER A 134 10.08 11.85 -6.43
C SER A 134 11.18 12.59 -7.19
N ALA A 135 12.04 11.91 -7.91
CA ALA A 135 13.00 12.55 -8.84
C ALA A 135 13.54 11.55 -9.86
N GLY A 136 13.90 12.03 -11.05
CA GLY A 136 14.53 11.24 -12.12
C GLY A 136 16.06 11.17 -12.06
N GLU A 137 16.69 11.80 -11.06
CA GLU A 137 18.14 11.90 -10.92
C GLU A 137 18.58 11.43 -9.53
N ARG A 138 19.69 10.66 -9.45
CA ARG A 138 20.16 10.02 -8.20
C ARG A 138 20.35 10.99 -7.05
N ALA A 139 21.07 12.10 -7.29
CA ALA A 139 21.39 13.07 -6.25
C ALA A 139 20.11 13.75 -5.73
N ARG A 140 19.22 14.15 -6.64
CA ARG A 140 17.97 14.80 -6.30
C ARG A 140 17.01 13.84 -5.60
N TYR A 141 16.92 12.60 -6.07
CA TYR A 141 16.15 11.54 -5.40
C TYR A 141 16.61 11.33 -3.96
N ALA A 142 17.92 11.16 -3.76
CA ALA A 142 18.50 10.96 -2.43
C ALA A 142 18.19 12.13 -1.50
N GLN A 143 18.29 13.37 -2.00
CA GLN A 143 17.96 14.59 -1.24
C GLN A 143 16.49 14.64 -0.84
N ILE A 144 15.57 14.42 -1.78
CA ILE A 144 14.12 14.52 -1.52
C ILE A 144 13.64 13.38 -0.63
N MET A 145 14.07 12.14 -0.92
CA MET A 145 13.65 10.95 -0.20
C MET A 145 14.40 10.75 1.13
N GLY A 146 15.45 11.56 1.39
CA GLY A 146 16.26 11.43 2.60
C GLY A 146 16.99 10.08 2.71
N VAL A 147 17.53 9.58 1.60
CA VAL A 147 18.16 8.25 1.51
C VAL A 147 19.52 8.32 0.83
N LYS A 148 20.28 7.22 0.84
CA LYS A 148 21.54 7.11 0.08
C LYS A 148 21.25 6.99 -1.44
N GLN A 149 22.12 7.54 -2.28
CA GLN A 149 21.95 7.53 -3.74
C GLN A 149 21.81 6.11 -4.34
N VAL A 150 22.44 5.11 -3.73
CA VAL A 150 22.33 3.71 -4.18
C VAL A 150 20.88 3.19 -4.19
N PHE A 151 20.00 3.77 -3.39
CA PHE A 151 18.59 3.37 -3.38
C PHE A 151 17.83 3.82 -4.63
N PHE A 152 18.28 4.86 -5.33
CA PHE A 152 17.73 5.20 -6.64
C PHE A 152 17.81 4.01 -7.61
N ASP A 153 18.99 3.44 -7.78
CA ASP A 153 19.19 2.33 -8.71
C ASP A 153 18.42 1.07 -8.28
N ARG A 154 18.37 0.82 -6.96
CA ARG A 154 17.57 -0.27 -6.39
C ARG A 154 16.09 -0.12 -6.72
N VAL A 155 15.52 1.05 -6.49
CA VAL A 155 14.09 1.28 -6.75
C VAL A 155 13.79 1.24 -8.24
N VAL A 156 14.67 1.78 -9.09
CA VAL A 156 14.54 1.66 -10.55
C VAL A 156 14.53 0.18 -10.97
N GLN A 157 15.39 -0.66 -10.37
CA GLN A 157 15.39 -2.09 -10.66
C GLN A 157 14.10 -2.76 -10.18
N ASN A 158 13.65 -2.45 -8.98
CA ASN A 158 12.40 -3.01 -8.43
C ASN A 158 11.17 -2.60 -9.28
N ILE A 159 11.13 -1.39 -9.83
CA ILE A 159 10.10 -0.96 -10.78
C ILE A 159 10.15 -1.81 -12.06
N LYS A 160 11.34 -2.03 -12.62
CA LYS A 160 11.51 -2.88 -13.82
C LYS A 160 11.07 -4.31 -13.55
N ASP A 161 11.44 -4.87 -12.39
CA ASP A 161 11.04 -6.21 -11.98
C ASP A 161 9.51 -6.31 -11.86
N ALA A 162 8.86 -5.31 -11.24
CA ALA A 162 7.40 -5.27 -11.15
C ALA A 162 6.74 -5.23 -12.53
N MET A 163 7.26 -4.41 -13.46
CA MET A 163 6.75 -4.35 -14.84
C MET A 163 6.91 -5.67 -15.58
N GLU A 164 8.07 -6.34 -15.40
CA GLU A 164 8.36 -7.64 -15.99
C GLU A 164 7.35 -8.69 -15.50
N ILE A 165 7.17 -8.80 -14.18
CA ILE A 165 6.26 -9.78 -13.56
C ILE A 165 4.82 -9.55 -14.03
N ILE A 166 4.33 -8.30 -13.96
CA ILE A 166 2.96 -7.96 -14.39
C ILE A 166 2.73 -8.36 -15.85
N ARG A 167 3.71 -8.09 -16.72
CA ARG A 167 3.62 -8.41 -18.16
C ARG A 167 3.71 -9.91 -18.40
N ARG A 168 4.67 -10.59 -17.78
CA ARG A 168 4.90 -12.03 -17.93
C ARG A 168 3.66 -12.83 -17.52
N ASP A 169 3.07 -12.49 -16.38
CA ASP A 169 1.98 -13.24 -15.77
C ASP A 169 0.60 -12.65 -16.12
N LYS A 170 0.57 -11.60 -16.96
CA LYS A 170 -0.66 -10.90 -17.39
C LYS A 170 -1.55 -10.48 -16.21
N LEU A 171 -0.92 -9.98 -15.16
CA LEU A 171 -1.61 -9.60 -13.92
C LEU A 171 -2.48 -8.35 -14.12
N ALA A 172 -3.63 -8.33 -13.46
CA ALA A 172 -4.55 -7.18 -13.46
C ALA A 172 -4.15 -6.10 -12.43
N CYS A 173 -2.85 -5.95 -12.15
CA CYS A 173 -2.31 -4.93 -11.25
C CYS A 173 -1.99 -3.66 -12.02
N THR A 174 -2.53 -2.53 -11.59
CA THR A 174 -2.14 -1.22 -12.13
C THR A 174 -0.87 -0.74 -11.43
N LEU A 175 0.19 -0.55 -12.21
CA LEU A 175 1.45 0.01 -11.72
C LEU A 175 1.50 1.52 -11.96
N ASN A 176 1.88 2.29 -10.96
CA ASN A 176 2.00 3.74 -11.01
C ASN A 176 3.29 4.23 -10.34
N MET A 177 3.74 5.40 -10.74
CA MET A 177 4.79 6.16 -10.07
C MET A 177 4.25 7.53 -9.69
N GLN A 178 4.49 7.94 -8.45
CA GLN A 178 4.15 9.28 -7.97
C GLN A 178 5.42 10.09 -7.78
N MET A 179 5.44 11.27 -8.37
CA MET A 179 6.44 12.31 -8.13
C MET A 179 5.78 13.43 -7.34
N VAL A 180 6.44 13.88 -6.28
CA VAL A 180 6.00 14.97 -5.40
C VAL A 180 6.93 16.15 -5.56
#